data_67ad0303585d69931b764f06f26f8bc2
#
_entry.id   67ad0303585d69931b764f06f26f8bc2
#
_cell.length_a   1.000
_cell.length_b   1.000
_cell.length_c   1.000
_cell.angle_alpha   90.00
_cell.angle_beta   90.00
_cell.angle_gamma   90.00
#
_symmetry.space_group_name_H-M   'P 1'
#
loop_
_entity.id
_entity.type
_entity.pdbx_description
1 polymer ?
#
loop_
_entity_poly.entity_id
_entity_poly.type
_entity_poly.pdbx_seq_one_letter_code
_entity_poly.pdbx_strand_id
1 'polypeptide(L)'
;MPAAFLVLLFLAPVSAPAAVHEYRLDNGLKLIVKEDRRAPVACVQLWYKVGSSYEREGITGISHVLEHMMFQGTEKNPDNAFSRTVSRVGGRENAFTGRDYTAYYQLLERSRLPVGIALEADRMRNLILEEEAFATELEVVKEERRWRVEDSPVSYAYETGLSLAFRHSPYHHPVIGWMDDLDAMRIDDVRLWYRRWYAPNNAVLVVVGDVEPGEVLALTREHFGAFEALEPLPAVRSGVLEQQGRRRAVVKRPAQVPYLFLFYKAPSLPSAVRDAAVPYWEPYALEVLAGLLTGGESARLRSRLVRGQQVAASVSAGYNILARLPMLFSFSGTPARGRSVAELEEALQQEIQELRTELAGEDELRRVKAQAEASRWYELDSFYYQALVIGLLESVGLSWQVQEEYVERIREVTAEQVREVARKYLQDDVLTVVELEPLPLEAGAGRQRAAPEGGRHAR
;
A
#
# COMPACT_ATOMS: atom_id res chain seq x y z
N MET A 1 -1.14 -24.87 -65.28
CA MET A 1 -0.07 -24.21 -64.48
C MET A 1 -0.62 -23.96 -63.08
N PRO A 2 -0.19 -24.62 -62.04
CA PRO A 2 -0.62 -24.35 -60.68
C PRO A 2 0.16 -23.18 -60.11
N ALA A 3 -0.54 -22.18 -59.58
CA ALA A 3 0.03 -21.06 -58.86
C ALA A 3 0.47 -21.51 -57.46
N ALA A 4 1.76 -21.36 -57.16
CA ALA A 4 2.29 -21.64 -55.80
C ALA A 4 1.98 -20.42 -54.91
N PHE A 5 1.20 -20.61 -53.87
CA PHE A 5 1.00 -19.65 -52.80
C PHE A 5 2.18 -19.72 -51.84
N LEU A 6 2.98 -18.66 -51.81
CA LEU A 6 4.08 -18.48 -50.84
C LEU A 6 3.48 -17.96 -49.53
N VAL A 7 3.37 -18.82 -48.50
CA VAL A 7 2.98 -18.40 -47.14
C VAL A 7 4.23 -17.82 -46.46
N LEU A 8 4.29 -16.48 -46.36
CA LEU A 8 5.28 -15.80 -45.52
C LEU A 8 4.86 -15.96 -44.05
N LEU A 9 5.52 -16.88 -43.33
CA LEU A 9 5.44 -16.93 -41.87
C LEU A 9 6.20 -15.71 -41.32
N PHE A 10 5.48 -14.71 -40.84
CA PHE A 10 6.03 -13.69 -39.96
C PHE A 10 6.32 -14.34 -38.59
N LEU A 11 7.56 -14.70 -38.35
CA LEU A 11 8.08 -14.97 -37.00
C LEU A 11 8.06 -13.62 -36.27
N ALA A 12 7.04 -13.39 -35.43
CA ALA A 12 7.09 -12.31 -34.47
C ALA A 12 8.34 -12.53 -33.57
N PRO A 13 9.16 -11.50 -33.35
CA PRO A 13 10.30 -11.63 -32.43
C PRO A 13 9.74 -11.98 -31.06
N VAL A 14 10.17 -13.10 -30.52
CA VAL A 14 9.96 -13.43 -29.10
C VAL A 14 10.68 -12.33 -28.33
N SER A 15 9.92 -11.41 -27.75
CA SER A 15 10.47 -10.35 -26.91
C SER A 15 11.24 -11.02 -25.77
N ALA A 16 12.54 -10.79 -25.69
CA ALA A 16 13.32 -11.23 -24.55
C ALA A 16 12.67 -10.68 -23.26
N PRO A 17 12.64 -11.44 -22.15
CA PRO A 17 12.11 -10.94 -20.91
C PRO A 17 12.79 -9.61 -20.55
N ALA A 18 12.02 -8.62 -20.13
CA ALA A 18 12.50 -7.29 -19.78
C ALA A 18 13.61 -7.40 -18.72
N ALA A 19 14.84 -7.03 -19.08
CA ALA A 19 15.98 -7.14 -18.18
C ALA A 19 15.85 -6.12 -17.04
N VAL A 20 16.08 -6.57 -15.81
CA VAL A 20 16.16 -5.71 -14.63
C VAL A 20 17.62 -5.57 -14.22
N HIS A 21 18.07 -4.33 -14.10
CA HIS A 21 19.44 -3.99 -13.72
C HIS A 21 19.45 -3.33 -12.35
N GLU A 22 20.26 -3.84 -11.44
CA GLU A 22 20.42 -3.31 -10.09
C GLU A 22 21.82 -2.69 -9.94
N TYR A 23 21.87 -1.48 -9.39
CA TYR A 23 23.08 -0.75 -9.07
C TYR A 23 23.01 -0.20 -7.65
N ARG A 24 24.17 0.00 -7.04
CA ARG A 24 24.29 0.70 -5.77
C ARG A 24 25.39 1.76 -5.91
N LEU A 25 25.06 3.00 -5.56
CA LEU A 25 26.01 4.09 -5.50
C LEU A 25 26.83 4.01 -4.20
N ASP A 26 27.99 4.67 -4.16
CA ASP A 26 28.90 4.68 -3.00
C ASP A 26 28.22 5.27 -1.75
N ASN A 27 27.27 6.20 -1.92
CA ASN A 27 26.48 6.79 -0.84
C ASN A 27 25.29 5.93 -0.41
N GLY A 28 25.18 4.69 -0.91
CA GLY A 28 24.19 3.72 -0.53
C GLY A 28 22.85 3.79 -1.27
N LEU A 29 22.63 4.77 -2.17
CA LEU A 29 21.43 4.80 -3.01
C LEU A 29 21.35 3.53 -3.86
N LYS A 30 20.23 2.83 -3.78
CA LYS A 30 19.94 1.70 -4.65
C LYS A 30 19.18 2.19 -5.87
N LEU A 31 19.67 1.85 -7.06
CA LEU A 31 19.00 2.10 -8.34
C LEU A 31 18.58 0.78 -8.96
N ILE A 32 17.32 0.69 -9.37
CA ILE A 32 16.77 -0.43 -10.13
C ILE A 32 16.21 0.11 -11.44
N VAL A 33 16.71 -0.43 -12.56
CA VAL A 33 16.27 -0.05 -13.91
C VAL A 33 15.65 -1.28 -14.57
N LYS A 34 14.42 -1.16 -15.04
CA LYS A 34 13.73 -2.18 -15.82
C LYS A 34 13.43 -1.65 -17.22
N GLU A 35 14.05 -2.28 -18.23
CA GLU A 35 13.78 -1.92 -19.62
C GLU A 35 12.40 -2.42 -20.05
N ASP A 36 11.60 -1.52 -20.61
CA ASP A 36 10.32 -1.84 -21.26
C ASP A 36 10.09 -0.87 -22.42
N ARG A 37 10.38 -1.33 -23.62
CA ARG A 37 10.38 -0.51 -24.84
C ARG A 37 9.05 -0.50 -25.61
N ARG A 38 7.95 -0.94 -24.98
CA ARG A 38 6.63 -0.99 -25.62
C ARG A 38 6.06 0.38 -25.96
N ALA A 39 6.46 1.43 -25.24
CA ALA A 39 6.08 2.82 -25.50
C ALA A 39 7.24 3.78 -25.13
N PRO A 40 7.36 4.96 -25.76
CA PRO A 40 8.43 5.91 -25.52
C PRO A 40 8.20 6.70 -24.19
N VAL A 41 8.04 5.99 -23.08
CA VAL A 41 7.71 6.53 -21.77
C VAL A 41 8.71 6.01 -20.75
N ALA A 42 9.00 6.82 -19.73
CA ALA A 42 9.75 6.43 -18.55
C ALA A 42 8.96 6.79 -17.29
N CYS A 43 8.85 5.82 -16.37
CA CYS A 43 8.36 6.01 -15.02
C CYS A 43 9.56 6.09 -14.08
N VAL A 44 9.69 7.20 -13.37
CA VAL A 44 10.69 7.41 -12.31
C VAL A 44 9.97 7.37 -10.99
N GLN A 45 10.42 6.54 -10.06
CA GLN A 45 9.87 6.49 -8.70
C GLN A 45 11.02 6.54 -7.69
N LEU A 46 10.94 7.48 -6.77
CA LEU A 46 11.87 7.58 -5.64
C LEU A 46 11.15 7.20 -4.36
N TRP A 47 11.63 6.14 -3.72
CA TRP A 47 11.05 5.53 -2.52
C TRP A 47 11.94 5.80 -1.32
N TYR A 48 11.36 6.35 -0.25
CA TYR A 48 12.01 6.47 1.05
C TYR A 48 11.46 5.40 2.00
N LYS A 49 12.34 4.69 2.69
CA LYS A 49 12.00 3.63 3.64
C LYS A 49 11.55 4.22 4.97
N VAL A 50 10.53 5.05 4.93
CA VAL A 50 9.94 5.73 6.08
C VAL A 50 8.48 6.07 5.82
N GLY A 51 7.63 5.85 6.81
CA GLY A 51 6.20 6.16 6.81
C GLY A 51 5.67 6.12 8.23
N SER A 52 4.36 6.03 8.42
CA SER A 52 3.75 6.18 9.74
C SER A 52 4.23 5.16 10.79
N SER A 53 4.73 3.99 10.39
CA SER A 53 5.25 3.00 11.33
C SER A 53 6.62 3.33 11.93
N TYR A 54 7.23 4.42 11.49
CA TYR A 54 8.49 4.96 12.04
C TYR A 54 8.25 6.15 12.96
N GLU A 55 7.02 6.65 13.00
CA GLU A 55 6.61 7.79 13.80
C GLU A 55 6.46 7.39 15.28
N ARG A 56 6.41 8.40 16.13
CA ARG A 56 6.16 8.26 17.56
C ARG A 56 4.95 9.09 17.96
N GLU A 57 4.35 8.77 19.08
CA GLU A 57 3.34 9.58 19.75
C GLU A 57 3.79 11.04 19.87
N GLY A 58 2.89 11.98 19.62
CA GLY A 58 3.14 13.43 19.62
C GLY A 58 3.56 14.02 18.28
N ILE A 59 3.88 13.18 17.27
CA ILE A 59 4.22 13.60 15.90
C ILE A 59 3.66 12.65 14.85
N THR A 60 2.58 11.93 15.14
CA THR A 60 1.98 11.05 14.12
C THR A 60 1.43 11.86 12.95
N GLY A 61 1.53 11.30 11.73
CA GLY A 61 1.19 12.00 10.49
C GLY A 61 2.32 12.84 9.89
N ILE A 62 3.47 12.94 10.57
CA ILE A 62 4.59 13.76 10.10
C ILE A 62 5.13 13.32 8.73
N SER A 63 5.11 12.03 8.42
CA SER A 63 5.52 11.53 7.10
C SER A 63 4.58 12.03 6.01
N HIS A 64 3.27 12.07 6.27
CA HIS A 64 2.28 12.57 5.33
C HIS A 64 2.33 14.11 5.21
N VAL A 65 2.52 14.82 6.32
CA VAL A 65 2.74 16.27 6.29
C VAL A 65 3.99 16.61 5.48
N LEU A 66 5.09 15.86 5.66
CA LEU A 66 6.30 16.08 4.86
C LEU A 66 6.06 15.74 3.38
N GLU A 67 5.26 14.74 3.04
CA GLU A 67 4.86 14.46 1.65
C GLU A 67 4.27 15.71 1.00
N HIS A 68 3.32 16.40 1.66
CA HIS A 68 2.75 17.66 1.19
C HIS A 68 3.81 18.75 1.03
N MET A 69 4.66 18.91 2.03
CA MET A 69 5.73 19.90 2.02
C MET A 69 6.75 19.69 0.89
N MET A 70 6.94 18.47 0.42
CA MET A 70 7.86 18.13 -0.68
C MET A 70 7.48 18.78 -2.02
N PHE A 71 6.29 19.32 -2.15
CA PHE A 71 5.83 20.05 -3.34
C PHE A 71 5.99 21.56 -3.22
N GLN A 72 6.40 22.09 -2.06
CA GLN A 72 6.53 23.55 -1.82
C GLN A 72 7.73 24.17 -2.52
N GLY A 73 8.77 23.39 -2.83
CA GLY A 73 9.85 23.81 -3.70
C GLY A 73 11.23 23.87 -3.05
N THR A 74 12.20 24.25 -3.88
CA THR A 74 13.62 24.42 -3.56
C THR A 74 14.10 25.78 -4.07
N GLU A 75 15.33 26.19 -3.75
CA GLU A 75 15.88 27.43 -4.33
C GLU A 75 15.93 27.40 -5.87
N LYS A 76 16.22 26.24 -6.45
CA LYS A 76 16.27 26.06 -7.92
C LYS A 76 14.87 25.96 -8.55
N ASN A 77 13.93 25.39 -7.82
CA ASN A 77 12.56 25.13 -8.27
C ASN A 77 11.59 25.69 -7.21
N PRO A 78 11.48 27.04 -7.07
CA PRO A 78 10.65 27.67 -6.05
C PRO A 78 9.16 27.47 -6.31
N ASP A 79 8.39 27.51 -5.24
CA ASP A 79 6.94 27.34 -5.26
C ASP A 79 6.56 26.05 -6.05
N ASN A 80 5.45 25.97 -6.65
CA ASN A 80 5.03 24.82 -7.49
C ASN A 80 5.85 24.66 -8.80
N ALA A 81 7.11 25.12 -8.89
CA ALA A 81 7.91 25.04 -10.12
C ALA A 81 8.17 23.57 -10.53
N PHE A 82 8.30 22.66 -9.57
CA PHE A 82 8.41 21.23 -9.83
C PHE A 82 7.21 20.74 -10.67
N SER A 83 5.99 20.88 -10.15
CA SER A 83 4.75 20.46 -10.82
C SER A 83 4.55 21.16 -12.17
N ARG A 84 4.84 22.47 -12.25
CA ARG A 84 4.78 23.21 -13.53
C ARG A 84 5.78 22.68 -14.54
N THR A 85 6.98 22.28 -14.11
CA THR A 85 8.02 21.75 -14.99
C THR A 85 7.60 20.39 -15.54
N VAL A 86 7.14 19.49 -14.69
CA VAL A 86 6.62 18.17 -15.10
C VAL A 86 5.45 18.32 -16.07
N SER A 87 4.47 19.17 -15.76
CA SER A 87 3.33 19.45 -16.64
C SER A 87 3.73 20.05 -17.99
N ARG A 88 4.71 20.97 -18.00
CA ARG A 88 5.22 21.62 -19.23
C ARG A 88 5.85 20.61 -20.18
N VAL A 89 6.47 19.57 -19.68
CA VAL A 89 7.05 18.50 -20.51
C VAL A 89 6.07 17.37 -20.81
N GLY A 90 4.78 17.58 -20.49
CA GLY A 90 3.71 16.60 -20.74
C GLY A 90 3.69 15.42 -19.78
N GLY A 91 4.41 15.51 -18.66
CA GLY A 91 4.47 14.48 -17.62
C GLY A 91 3.30 14.54 -16.65
N ARG A 92 3.23 13.50 -15.84
CA ARG A 92 2.34 13.41 -14.66
C ARG A 92 3.18 13.06 -13.45
N GLU A 93 2.79 13.59 -12.31
CA GLU A 93 3.44 13.32 -11.03
C GLU A 93 2.40 13.09 -9.94
N ASN A 94 2.82 12.38 -8.90
CA ASN A 94 2.11 12.31 -7.64
C ASN A 94 3.03 11.73 -6.56
N ALA A 95 2.53 11.64 -5.33
CA ALA A 95 3.17 10.99 -4.21
C ALA A 95 2.16 10.18 -3.40
N PHE A 96 2.66 9.34 -2.51
CA PHE A 96 1.84 8.64 -1.54
C PHE A 96 2.68 8.21 -0.34
N THR A 97 2.08 8.31 0.83
CA THR A 97 2.64 7.83 2.10
C THR A 97 1.88 6.59 2.55
N GLY A 98 2.63 5.54 2.87
CA GLY A 98 2.12 4.34 3.50
C GLY A 98 2.58 4.21 4.95
N ARG A 99 2.34 3.04 5.55
CA ARG A 99 2.89 2.76 6.88
C ARG A 99 4.41 2.62 6.87
N ASP A 100 4.98 2.06 5.82
CA ASP A 100 6.38 1.63 5.80
C ASP A 100 7.25 2.41 4.81
N TYR A 101 6.66 3.29 4.01
CA TYR A 101 7.32 4.03 2.95
C TYR A 101 6.61 5.33 2.62
N THR A 102 7.36 6.25 2.00
CA THR A 102 6.85 7.42 1.27
C THR A 102 7.47 7.40 -0.12
N ALA A 103 6.67 7.56 -1.16
CA ALA A 103 7.14 7.45 -2.53
C ALA A 103 6.63 8.61 -3.39
N TYR A 104 7.49 9.02 -4.32
CA TYR A 104 7.23 10.09 -5.28
C TYR A 104 7.45 9.54 -6.68
N TYR A 105 6.61 9.91 -7.64
CA TYR A 105 6.77 9.39 -8.99
C TYR A 105 6.47 10.41 -10.08
N GLN A 106 7.12 10.23 -11.22
CA GLN A 106 6.78 10.91 -12.46
C GLN A 106 6.64 9.90 -13.59
N LEU A 107 5.67 10.14 -14.46
CA LEU A 107 5.52 9.46 -15.73
C LEU A 107 5.79 10.48 -16.85
N LEU A 108 6.84 10.25 -17.61
CA LEU A 108 7.39 11.21 -18.57
C LEU A 108 7.57 10.55 -19.95
N GLU A 109 7.58 11.36 -21.00
CA GLU A 109 8.17 10.91 -22.27
C GLU A 109 9.66 10.67 -22.06
N ARG A 110 10.22 9.59 -22.66
CA ARG A 110 11.57 9.08 -22.37
C ARG A 110 12.69 10.12 -22.46
N SER A 111 12.62 11.06 -23.43
CA SER A 111 13.65 12.11 -23.58
C SER A 111 13.64 13.12 -22.42
N ARG A 112 12.60 13.09 -21.56
CA ARG A 112 12.44 13.95 -20.39
C ARG A 112 12.88 13.26 -19.09
N LEU A 113 13.36 12.01 -19.17
CA LEU A 113 13.92 11.29 -18.02
C LEU A 113 14.96 12.11 -17.22
N PRO A 114 15.92 12.82 -17.85
CA PRO A 114 16.89 13.65 -17.10
C PRO A 114 16.21 14.72 -16.23
N VAL A 115 15.08 15.28 -16.68
CA VAL A 115 14.32 16.28 -15.89
C VAL A 115 13.75 15.63 -14.63
N GLY A 116 13.14 14.45 -14.74
CA GLY A 116 12.58 13.74 -13.58
C GLY A 116 13.64 13.39 -12.55
N ILE A 117 14.78 12.83 -12.99
CA ILE A 117 15.88 12.45 -12.09
C ILE A 117 16.48 13.69 -11.40
N ALA A 118 16.69 14.79 -12.13
CA ALA A 118 17.22 16.04 -11.58
C ALA A 118 16.29 16.67 -10.54
N LEU A 119 14.98 16.68 -10.80
CA LEU A 119 13.97 17.19 -9.88
C LEU A 119 13.89 16.38 -8.58
N GLU A 120 13.92 15.03 -8.68
CA GLU A 120 13.91 14.17 -7.50
C GLU A 120 15.16 14.35 -6.63
N ALA A 121 16.33 14.49 -7.26
CA ALA A 121 17.57 14.75 -6.54
C ALA A 121 17.53 16.12 -5.85
N ASP A 122 17.03 17.16 -6.52
CA ASP A 122 16.95 18.50 -5.96
C ASP A 122 16.06 18.51 -4.72
N ARG A 123 14.87 17.95 -4.77
CA ARG A 123 13.99 17.94 -3.59
C ARG A 123 14.43 16.99 -2.47
N MET A 124 15.20 15.93 -2.77
CA MET A 124 15.79 15.09 -1.72
C MET A 124 16.71 15.88 -0.80
N ARG A 125 17.41 16.91 -1.30
CA ARG A 125 18.46 17.59 -0.56
C ARG A 125 18.20 19.06 -0.26
N ASN A 126 17.47 19.74 -1.12
CA ASN A 126 17.38 21.21 -1.12
C ASN A 126 15.97 21.73 -0.82
N LEU A 127 15.09 20.89 -0.26
CA LEU A 127 13.73 21.28 0.10
C LEU A 127 13.75 22.48 1.07
N ILE A 128 12.97 23.50 0.75
CA ILE A 128 12.77 24.66 1.61
C ILE A 128 11.54 24.40 2.49
N LEU A 129 11.75 24.41 3.80
CA LEU A 129 10.70 24.19 4.80
C LEU A 129 10.46 25.49 5.56
N GLU A 130 9.52 26.31 5.04
CA GLU A 130 9.13 27.60 5.62
C GLU A 130 7.91 27.44 6.52
N GLU A 131 7.84 28.28 7.58
CA GLU A 131 6.79 28.27 8.59
C GLU A 131 5.40 28.56 7.99
N GLU A 132 5.31 29.52 7.07
CA GLU A 132 4.05 29.94 6.46
C GLU A 132 3.47 28.85 5.54
N ALA A 133 4.34 28.23 4.71
CA ALA A 133 3.97 27.12 3.86
C ALA A 133 3.54 25.90 4.69
N PHE A 134 4.27 25.60 5.76
CA PHE A 134 3.93 24.53 6.69
C PHE A 134 2.56 24.76 7.36
N ALA A 135 2.31 25.96 7.88
CA ALA A 135 1.03 26.27 8.51
C ALA A 135 -0.15 26.07 7.54
N THR A 136 0.04 26.45 6.27
CA THR A 136 -0.97 26.27 5.22
C THR A 136 -1.20 24.80 4.92
N GLU A 137 -0.14 24.01 4.67
CA GLU A 137 -0.25 22.58 4.34
C GLU A 137 -0.75 21.75 5.53
N LEU A 138 -0.39 22.11 6.75
CA LEU A 138 -0.89 21.43 7.94
C LEU A 138 -2.42 21.55 8.05
N GLU A 139 -3.00 22.72 7.76
CA GLU A 139 -4.46 22.87 7.72
C GLU A 139 -5.09 22.07 6.58
N VAL A 140 -4.43 21.94 5.42
CA VAL A 140 -4.88 21.06 4.33
C VAL A 140 -4.93 19.60 4.81
N VAL A 141 -3.87 19.12 5.47
CA VAL A 141 -3.82 17.74 6.02
C VAL A 141 -4.89 17.52 7.09
N LYS A 142 -5.14 18.51 7.97
CA LYS A 142 -6.23 18.42 8.96
C LYS A 142 -7.62 18.35 8.31
N GLU A 143 -7.87 19.14 7.26
CA GLU A 143 -9.12 19.05 6.50
C GLU A 143 -9.27 17.70 5.79
N GLU A 144 -8.17 17.17 5.24
CA GLU A 144 -8.16 15.85 4.64
C GLU A 144 -8.48 14.75 5.67
N ARG A 145 -7.91 14.85 6.90
CA ARG A 145 -8.22 13.95 8.00
C ARG A 145 -9.70 14.04 8.37
N ARG A 146 -10.26 15.25 8.52
CA ARG A 146 -11.69 15.43 8.81
C ARG A 146 -12.53 14.71 7.77
N TRP A 147 -12.26 14.98 6.50
CA TRP A 147 -13.01 14.38 5.40
C TRP A 147 -12.86 12.85 5.29
N ARG A 148 -11.61 12.34 5.40
CA ARG A 148 -11.34 10.91 5.20
C ARG A 148 -11.71 10.03 6.38
N VAL A 149 -11.62 10.55 7.60
CA VAL A 149 -11.76 9.77 8.83
C VAL A 149 -12.93 10.25 9.67
N GLU A 150 -12.96 11.53 10.07
CA GLU A 150 -13.92 12.01 11.05
C GLU A 150 -15.35 12.11 10.50
N ASP A 151 -15.49 12.52 9.24
CA ASP A 151 -16.77 12.58 8.52
C ASP A 151 -17.18 11.23 7.92
N SER A 152 -16.31 10.20 8.01
CA SER A 152 -16.55 8.85 7.55
C SER A 152 -16.70 7.88 8.73
N PRO A 153 -17.94 7.55 9.16
CA PRO A 153 -18.16 6.65 10.29
C PRO A 153 -17.47 5.29 10.17
N VAL A 154 -17.39 4.75 8.94
CA VAL A 154 -16.75 3.46 8.66
C VAL A 154 -15.23 3.59 8.79
N SER A 155 -14.63 4.67 8.27
CA SER A 155 -13.17 4.90 8.40
C SER A 155 -12.78 5.13 9.86
N TYR A 156 -13.58 5.86 10.62
CA TYR A 156 -13.37 6.07 12.05
C TYR A 156 -13.44 4.74 12.84
N ALA A 157 -14.42 3.88 12.54
CA ALA A 157 -14.53 2.56 13.14
C ALA A 157 -13.34 1.66 12.77
N TYR A 158 -12.85 1.73 11.52
CA TYR A 158 -11.65 1.03 11.06
C TYR A 158 -10.40 1.49 11.82
N GLU A 159 -10.18 2.79 11.95
CA GLU A 159 -9.06 3.38 12.71
C GLU A 159 -9.10 2.94 14.19
N THR A 160 -10.29 2.99 14.81
CA THR A 160 -10.50 2.46 16.17
C THR A 160 -10.11 0.99 16.26
N GLY A 161 -10.47 0.20 15.25
CA GLY A 161 -10.14 -1.22 15.17
C GLY A 161 -8.65 -1.49 15.08
N LEU A 162 -7.92 -0.74 14.26
CA LEU A 162 -6.46 -0.84 14.15
C LEU A 162 -5.78 -0.51 15.49
N SER A 163 -6.20 0.58 16.12
CA SER A 163 -5.70 1.02 17.43
C SER A 163 -5.94 -0.04 18.52
N LEU A 164 -7.09 -0.71 18.50
CA LEU A 164 -7.43 -1.77 19.44
C LEU A 164 -6.66 -3.08 19.15
N ALA A 165 -6.50 -3.45 17.89
CA ALA A 165 -5.81 -4.67 17.47
C ALA A 165 -4.30 -4.57 17.67
N PHE A 166 -3.69 -3.42 17.36
CA PHE A 166 -2.25 -3.18 17.41
C PHE A 166 -1.80 -2.40 18.65
N ARG A 167 -1.82 -3.04 19.81
CA ARG A 167 -1.48 -2.35 21.07
C ARG A 167 -0.02 -1.88 21.15
N HIS A 168 0.92 -2.60 20.53
CA HIS A 168 2.36 -2.31 20.56
C HIS A 168 3.01 -2.24 19.17
N SER A 169 2.32 -2.65 18.12
CA SER A 169 2.81 -2.46 16.78
C SER A 169 2.61 -1.00 16.38
N PRO A 170 3.59 -0.35 15.77
CA PRO A 170 3.43 1.01 15.26
C PRO A 170 2.36 1.13 14.17
N TYR A 171 1.80 0.01 13.72
CA TYR A 171 0.66 0.00 12.80
C TYR A 171 -0.66 0.46 13.42
N HIS A 172 -0.67 0.75 14.72
CA HIS A 172 -1.83 1.42 15.34
C HIS A 172 -1.93 2.90 14.96
N HIS A 173 -0.82 3.54 14.54
CA HIS A 173 -0.85 4.91 14.07
C HIS A 173 -1.55 5.02 12.71
N PRO A 174 -2.49 5.95 12.54
CA PRO A 174 -3.03 6.27 11.22
C PRO A 174 -1.94 6.96 10.37
N VAL A 175 -1.94 6.70 9.07
CA VAL A 175 -0.96 7.33 8.15
C VAL A 175 -1.12 8.85 8.13
N ILE A 176 -2.37 9.32 8.22
CA ILE A 176 -2.67 10.75 8.25
C ILE A 176 -2.37 11.42 9.60
N GLY A 177 -2.06 10.64 10.64
CA GLY A 177 -1.80 11.14 12.00
C GLY A 177 -3.06 11.32 12.85
N TRP A 178 -2.87 11.40 14.19
CA TRP A 178 -3.93 11.78 15.13
C TRP A 178 -4.13 13.30 15.08
N MET A 179 -5.37 13.79 15.24
CA MET A 179 -5.66 15.20 15.19
C MET A 179 -4.88 15.99 16.24
N ASP A 180 -4.81 15.49 17.48
CA ASP A 180 -4.08 16.15 18.58
C ASP A 180 -2.58 16.29 18.28
N ASP A 181 -1.98 15.30 17.59
CA ASP A 181 -0.58 15.34 17.17
C ASP A 181 -0.38 16.36 16.03
N LEU A 182 -1.32 16.42 15.08
CA LEU A 182 -1.30 17.42 14.01
C LEU A 182 -1.46 18.84 14.58
N ASP A 183 -2.31 19.04 15.59
CA ASP A 183 -2.49 20.33 16.26
C ASP A 183 -1.23 20.78 17.03
N ALA A 184 -0.45 19.82 17.54
CA ALA A 184 0.77 20.10 18.29
C ALA A 184 2.03 20.18 17.43
N MET A 185 1.98 19.71 16.17
CA MET A 185 3.14 19.58 15.29
C MET A 185 3.75 20.95 14.93
N ARG A 186 5.07 21.02 14.89
CA ARG A 186 5.84 22.22 14.54
C ARG A 186 6.73 21.98 13.34
N ILE A 187 7.05 23.04 12.63
CA ILE A 187 7.93 22.97 11.45
C ILE A 187 9.30 22.37 11.80
N ASP A 188 9.82 22.58 13.00
CA ASP A 188 11.10 22.01 13.42
C ASP A 188 11.04 20.47 13.53
N ASP A 189 9.88 19.88 13.85
CA ASP A 189 9.69 18.45 13.82
C ASP A 189 9.81 17.93 12.37
N VAL A 190 9.18 18.61 11.42
CA VAL A 190 9.23 18.27 9.99
C VAL A 190 10.65 18.44 9.42
N ARG A 191 11.35 19.53 9.79
CA ARG A 191 12.77 19.75 9.41
C ARG A 191 13.68 18.63 9.95
N LEU A 192 13.44 18.21 11.20
CA LEU A 192 14.21 17.11 11.80
C LEU A 192 13.89 15.79 11.10
N TRP A 193 12.60 15.52 10.80
CA TRP A 193 12.16 14.32 10.10
C TRP A 193 12.78 14.22 8.70
N TYR A 194 12.73 15.30 7.92
CA TYR A 194 13.35 15.38 6.60
C TYR A 194 14.85 15.08 6.67
N ARG A 195 15.60 15.77 7.54
CA ARG A 195 17.05 15.54 7.69
C ARG A 195 17.40 14.13 8.12
N ARG A 196 16.52 13.47 8.87
CA ARG A 196 16.76 12.13 9.42
C ARG A 196 16.48 11.01 8.44
N TRP A 197 15.52 11.17 7.54
CA TRP A 197 15.00 10.07 6.76
C TRP A 197 15.21 10.23 5.25
N TYR A 198 15.33 11.45 4.73
CA TYR A 198 15.45 11.72 3.29
C TYR A 198 16.93 11.80 2.90
N ALA A 199 17.49 10.62 2.59
CA ALA A 199 18.88 10.48 2.20
C ALA A 199 19.09 9.28 1.26
N PRO A 200 20.19 9.26 0.49
CA PRO A 200 20.46 8.22 -0.49
C PRO A 200 20.42 6.80 0.07
N ASN A 201 21.04 6.55 1.21
CA ASN A 201 21.12 5.22 1.82
C ASN A 201 19.78 4.73 2.45
N ASN A 202 18.79 5.60 2.55
CA ASN A 202 17.41 5.25 2.95
C ASN A 202 16.44 5.27 1.77
N ALA A 203 16.95 5.39 0.53
CA ALA A 203 16.12 5.51 -0.65
C ALA A 203 16.38 4.41 -1.68
N VAL A 204 15.38 4.18 -2.53
CA VAL A 204 15.47 3.33 -3.72
C VAL A 204 14.92 4.14 -4.89
N LEU A 205 15.73 4.32 -5.93
CA LEU A 205 15.29 4.89 -7.19
C LEU A 205 14.93 3.75 -8.15
N VAL A 206 13.69 3.75 -8.63
CA VAL A 206 13.20 2.77 -9.60
C VAL A 206 12.86 3.49 -10.91
N VAL A 207 13.43 3.03 -12.01
CA VAL A 207 13.15 3.56 -13.34
C VAL A 207 12.67 2.43 -14.23
N VAL A 208 11.48 2.57 -14.80
CA VAL A 208 10.89 1.57 -15.70
C VAL A 208 10.46 2.26 -17.00
N GLY A 209 10.84 1.72 -18.14
CA GLY A 209 10.41 2.26 -19.43
C GLY A 209 11.39 2.06 -20.57
N ASP A 210 11.22 2.85 -21.64
CA ASP A 210 12.12 2.88 -22.79
C ASP A 210 13.39 3.67 -22.45
N VAL A 211 14.29 3.04 -21.70
CA VAL A 211 15.49 3.64 -21.14
C VAL A 211 16.71 2.75 -21.35
N GLU A 212 17.90 3.37 -21.40
CA GLU A 212 19.17 2.67 -21.41
C GLU A 212 19.76 2.62 -19.98
N PRO A 213 19.99 1.44 -19.40
CA PRO A 213 20.45 1.33 -18.00
C PRO A 213 21.73 2.10 -17.69
N GLY A 214 22.67 2.12 -18.63
CA GLY A 214 23.92 2.87 -18.48
C GLY A 214 23.72 4.39 -18.45
N GLU A 215 22.79 4.92 -19.23
CA GLU A 215 22.40 6.33 -19.22
C GLU A 215 21.72 6.70 -17.91
N VAL A 216 20.75 5.88 -17.45
CA VAL A 216 20.08 6.08 -16.18
C VAL A 216 21.08 6.09 -15.02
N LEU A 217 22.05 5.16 -15.02
CA LEU A 217 23.10 5.10 -14.00
C LEU A 217 23.97 6.37 -14.02
N ALA A 218 24.34 6.85 -15.21
CA ALA A 218 25.16 8.06 -15.36
C ALA A 218 24.42 9.29 -14.79
N LEU A 219 23.14 9.48 -15.16
CA LEU A 219 22.29 10.55 -14.64
C LEU A 219 22.11 10.44 -13.12
N THR A 220 21.90 9.22 -12.61
CA THR A 220 21.76 9.00 -11.17
C THR A 220 23.04 9.36 -10.42
N ARG A 221 24.22 9.00 -10.95
CA ARG A 221 25.51 9.40 -10.37
C ARG A 221 25.75 10.90 -10.41
N GLU A 222 25.40 11.56 -11.50
CA GLU A 222 25.53 12.99 -11.68
C GLU A 222 24.73 13.77 -10.63
N HIS A 223 23.46 13.38 -10.43
CA HIS A 223 22.53 14.14 -9.59
C HIS A 223 22.53 13.73 -8.11
N PHE A 224 22.71 12.45 -7.80
CA PHE A 224 22.67 11.93 -6.43
C PHE A 224 24.05 11.58 -5.85
N GLY A 225 25.06 11.39 -6.69
CA GLY A 225 26.35 10.82 -6.27
C GLY A 225 27.10 11.64 -5.22
N ALA A 226 26.94 12.98 -5.21
CA ALA A 226 27.58 13.87 -4.26
C ALA A 226 26.86 13.96 -2.90
N PHE A 227 25.69 13.37 -2.75
CA PHE A 227 24.94 13.41 -1.50
C PHE A 227 25.54 12.47 -0.46
N GLU A 228 25.65 12.96 0.77
CA GLU A 228 26.17 12.16 1.87
C GLU A 228 25.11 11.16 2.38
N ALA A 229 25.58 9.97 2.73
CA ALA A 229 24.78 9.00 3.46
C ALA A 229 24.53 9.46 4.89
N LEU A 230 23.37 9.11 5.43
CA LEU A 230 23.09 9.30 6.86
C LEU A 230 23.74 8.20 7.70
N GLU A 231 23.97 8.49 8.99
CA GLU A 231 24.30 7.46 9.95
C GLU A 231 23.22 6.36 9.99
N PRO A 232 23.59 5.12 10.37
CA PRO A 232 22.64 4.03 10.35
C PRO A 232 21.34 4.41 11.07
N LEU A 233 20.23 4.24 10.37
CA LEU A 233 18.91 4.53 10.92
C LEU A 233 18.60 3.55 12.04
N PRO A 234 18.00 4.02 13.16
CA PRO A 234 17.63 3.13 14.24
C PRO A 234 16.64 2.08 13.76
N ALA A 235 16.90 0.83 14.06
CA ALA A 235 15.95 -0.25 13.81
C ALA A 235 14.67 0.01 14.61
N VAL A 236 13.54 0.06 13.93
CA VAL A 236 12.24 0.12 14.60
C VAL A 236 11.95 -1.25 15.19
N ARG A 237 11.99 -1.35 16.52
CA ARG A 237 11.63 -2.58 17.22
C ARG A 237 10.12 -2.66 17.29
N SER A 238 9.53 -3.66 16.65
CA SER A 238 8.13 -4.02 16.87
C SER A 238 8.08 -5.13 17.93
N GLY A 239 7.67 -4.78 19.14
CA GLY A 239 7.27 -5.78 20.11
C GLY A 239 5.89 -6.31 19.71
N VAL A 240 5.74 -7.61 19.51
CA VAL A 240 4.42 -8.23 19.38
C VAL A 240 4.03 -8.72 20.77
N LEU A 241 3.10 -8.02 21.43
CA LEU A 241 2.39 -8.63 22.56
C LEU A 241 1.34 -9.58 22.00
N GLU A 242 1.43 -10.84 22.41
CA GLU A 242 0.39 -11.81 22.12
C GLU A 242 -0.95 -11.33 22.68
N GLN A 243 -1.97 -11.43 21.88
CA GLN A 243 -3.34 -11.20 22.33
C GLN A 243 -3.82 -12.48 22.99
N GLN A 244 -4.27 -12.36 24.23
CA GLN A 244 -4.83 -13.45 25.03
C GLN A 244 -6.29 -13.10 25.36
N GLY A 245 -7.18 -13.42 24.44
CA GLY A 245 -8.61 -13.16 24.57
C GLY A 245 -9.15 -12.14 23.57
N ARG A 246 -10.41 -12.35 23.22
CA ARG A 246 -11.16 -11.53 22.27
C ARG A 246 -11.30 -10.09 22.75
N ARG A 247 -11.19 -9.13 21.84
CA ARG A 247 -11.44 -7.72 22.10
C ARG A 247 -12.66 -7.26 21.31
N ARG A 248 -13.43 -6.32 21.89
CA ARG A 248 -14.59 -5.73 21.20
C ARG A 248 -14.67 -4.25 21.50
N ALA A 249 -15.03 -3.48 20.48
CA ALA A 249 -15.41 -2.08 20.61
C ALA A 249 -16.71 -1.81 19.85
N VAL A 250 -17.52 -0.90 20.38
CA VAL A 250 -18.69 -0.35 19.70
C VAL A 250 -18.46 1.14 19.48
N VAL A 251 -18.46 1.53 18.20
CA VAL A 251 -18.30 2.92 17.77
C VAL A 251 -19.67 3.48 17.43
N LYS A 252 -20.08 4.54 18.15
CA LYS A 252 -21.36 5.21 17.93
C LYS A 252 -21.15 6.50 17.15
N ARG A 253 -21.63 6.55 15.91
CA ARG A 253 -21.51 7.72 15.02
C ARG A 253 -22.76 7.89 14.18
N PRO A 254 -23.12 9.13 13.77
CA PRO A 254 -24.16 9.35 12.77
C PRO A 254 -23.84 8.58 11.50
N ALA A 255 -24.69 7.59 11.16
CA ALA A 255 -24.48 6.74 9.98
C ALA A 255 -25.82 6.23 9.44
N GLN A 256 -25.87 5.87 8.16
CA GLN A 256 -27.07 5.32 7.54
C GLN A 256 -27.28 3.84 7.87
N VAL A 257 -26.20 3.10 8.00
CA VAL A 257 -26.20 1.65 8.20
C VAL A 257 -25.12 1.23 9.20
N PRO A 258 -25.33 0.16 9.94
CA PRO A 258 -24.29 -0.42 10.78
C PRO A 258 -23.20 -1.07 9.93
N TYR A 259 -22.03 -1.24 10.54
CA TYR A 259 -20.89 -1.88 9.90
C TYR A 259 -20.13 -2.75 10.88
N LEU A 260 -19.54 -3.84 10.40
CA LEU A 260 -18.79 -4.80 11.22
C LEU A 260 -17.38 -4.97 10.66
N PHE A 261 -16.39 -4.99 11.56
CA PHE A 261 -15.03 -5.44 11.28
C PHE A 261 -14.64 -6.58 12.21
N LEU A 262 -13.99 -7.61 11.65
CA LEU A 262 -13.29 -8.66 12.38
C LEU A 262 -11.82 -8.62 11.97
N PHE A 263 -10.92 -8.55 12.94
CA PHE A 263 -9.47 -8.47 12.71
C PHE A 263 -8.76 -9.61 13.40
N TYR A 264 -7.92 -10.33 12.67
CA TYR A 264 -7.06 -11.40 13.14
C TYR A 264 -5.61 -11.06 12.81
N LYS A 265 -4.70 -11.17 13.78
CA LYS A 265 -3.28 -10.95 13.53
C LYS A 265 -2.72 -12.07 12.66
N ALA A 266 -2.00 -11.71 11.61
CA ALA A 266 -1.39 -12.62 10.67
C ALA A 266 0.03 -12.15 10.31
N PRO A 267 0.96 -13.06 9.98
CA PRO A 267 2.27 -12.68 9.48
C PRO A 267 2.11 -12.03 8.10
N SER A 268 3.11 -11.25 7.71
CA SER A 268 3.33 -10.80 6.34
C SER A 268 4.56 -11.51 5.76
N LEU A 269 4.76 -11.46 4.46
CA LEU A 269 5.94 -12.07 3.84
C LEU A 269 7.26 -11.47 4.39
N PRO A 270 7.42 -10.13 4.51
CA PRO A 270 8.60 -9.56 5.15
C PRO A 270 8.78 -10.00 6.61
N SER A 271 7.70 -10.23 7.36
CA SER A 271 7.81 -10.71 8.74
C SER A 271 8.20 -12.19 8.81
N ALA A 272 7.70 -13.03 7.89
CA ALA A 272 8.06 -14.43 7.79
C ALA A 272 9.54 -14.63 7.38
N VAL A 273 10.06 -13.78 6.49
CA VAL A 273 11.50 -13.81 6.14
C VAL A 273 12.40 -13.50 7.35
N ARG A 274 11.94 -12.67 8.29
CA ARG A 274 12.70 -12.29 9.47
C ARG A 274 12.52 -13.23 10.68
N ASP A 275 11.44 -13.99 10.70
CA ASP A 275 11.09 -14.90 11.79
C ASP A 275 11.05 -16.35 11.30
N ALA A 276 12.12 -17.10 11.59
CA ALA A 276 12.23 -18.49 11.19
C ALA A 276 11.14 -19.42 11.79
N ALA A 277 10.38 -18.95 12.78
CA ALA A 277 9.24 -19.70 13.32
C ALA A 277 8.00 -19.63 12.42
N VAL A 278 7.98 -18.71 11.44
CA VAL A 278 6.89 -18.56 10.48
C VAL A 278 7.32 -19.16 9.13
N PRO A 279 6.76 -20.29 8.70
CA PRO A 279 7.06 -20.88 7.41
C PRO A 279 6.80 -19.91 6.24
N TYR A 280 7.72 -19.85 5.29
CA TYR A 280 7.69 -18.92 4.16
C TYR A 280 6.43 -19.05 3.28
N TRP A 281 5.79 -20.21 3.25
CA TRP A 281 4.57 -20.45 2.48
C TRP A 281 3.29 -19.88 3.13
N GLU A 282 3.29 -19.64 4.45
CA GLU A 282 2.08 -19.21 5.18
C GLU A 282 1.48 -17.88 4.67
N PRO A 283 2.27 -16.81 4.41
CA PRO A 283 1.74 -15.59 3.82
C PRO A 283 1.07 -15.79 2.45
N TYR A 284 1.59 -16.69 1.63
CA TYR A 284 0.97 -17.02 0.33
C TYR A 284 -0.33 -17.81 0.51
N ALA A 285 -0.39 -18.70 1.49
CA ALA A 285 -1.63 -19.41 1.82
C ALA A 285 -2.71 -18.47 2.38
N LEU A 286 -2.33 -17.46 3.16
CA LEU A 286 -3.24 -16.39 3.62
C LEU A 286 -3.76 -15.53 2.46
N GLU A 287 -2.93 -15.23 1.48
CA GLU A 287 -3.31 -14.52 0.26
C GLU A 287 -4.34 -15.33 -0.55
N VAL A 288 -4.09 -16.64 -0.74
CA VAL A 288 -5.04 -17.55 -1.39
C VAL A 288 -6.33 -17.65 -0.60
N LEU A 289 -6.25 -17.70 0.74
CA LEU A 289 -7.43 -17.71 1.62
C LEU A 289 -8.29 -16.45 1.42
N ALA A 290 -7.67 -15.26 1.34
CA ALA A 290 -8.39 -14.02 1.05
C ALA A 290 -9.06 -14.06 -0.32
N GLY A 291 -8.37 -14.59 -1.34
CA GLY A 291 -8.91 -14.78 -2.68
C GLY A 291 -10.11 -15.74 -2.74
N LEU A 292 -10.10 -16.83 -1.96
CA LEU A 292 -11.24 -17.76 -1.83
C LEU A 292 -12.48 -17.07 -1.26
N LEU A 293 -12.26 -16.18 -0.29
CA LEU A 293 -13.33 -15.46 0.40
C LEU A 293 -13.95 -14.35 -0.44
N THR A 294 -13.14 -13.57 -1.19
CA THR A 294 -13.61 -12.34 -1.86
C THR A 294 -13.12 -12.14 -3.30
N GLY A 295 -12.38 -13.09 -3.86
CA GLY A 295 -11.86 -13.02 -5.23
C GLY A 295 -12.97 -13.15 -6.30
N GLY A 296 -13.76 -12.08 -6.50
CA GLY A 296 -14.78 -11.98 -7.55
C GLY A 296 -16.19 -12.45 -7.16
N GLU A 297 -17.09 -12.45 -8.15
CA GLU A 297 -18.53 -12.70 -7.94
C GLU A 297 -18.85 -14.09 -7.37
N SER A 298 -18.08 -15.12 -7.70
CA SER A 298 -18.27 -16.49 -7.24
C SER A 298 -17.53 -16.82 -5.95
N ALA A 299 -16.88 -15.85 -5.32
CA ALA A 299 -16.19 -16.04 -4.04
C ALA A 299 -17.17 -16.40 -2.90
N ARG A 300 -16.68 -17.12 -1.88
CA ARG A 300 -17.52 -17.72 -0.84
C ARG A 300 -18.40 -16.71 -0.14
N LEU A 301 -17.85 -15.62 0.39
CA LEU A 301 -18.61 -14.65 1.16
C LEU A 301 -19.75 -14.04 0.35
N ARG A 302 -19.47 -13.60 -0.88
CA ARG A 302 -20.50 -13.01 -1.72
C ARG A 302 -21.56 -14.01 -2.16
N SER A 303 -21.13 -15.21 -2.53
CA SER A 303 -22.01 -16.29 -2.95
C SER A 303 -22.94 -16.76 -1.83
N ARG A 304 -22.39 -16.97 -0.64
CA ARG A 304 -23.12 -17.57 0.48
C ARG A 304 -23.87 -16.54 1.33
N LEU A 305 -23.20 -15.44 1.73
CA LEU A 305 -23.79 -14.50 2.69
C LEU A 305 -24.61 -13.40 2.04
N VAL A 306 -24.28 -12.98 0.80
CA VAL A 306 -25.05 -11.96 0.09
C VAL A 306 -26.18 -12.57 -0.73
N ARG A 307 -25.85 -13.53 -1.62
CA ARG A 307 -26.85 -14.12 -2.54
C ARG A 307 -27.63 -15.29 -1.93
N GLY A 308 -26.95 -16.14 -1.15
CA GLY A 308 -27.56 -17.35 -0.55
C GLY A 308 -28.38 -17.00 0.69
N GLN A 309 -27.73 -16.79 1.82
CA GLN A 309 -28.38 -16.57 3.12
C GLN A 309 -29.01 -15.17 3.26
N GLN A 310 -28.60 -14.22 2.41
CA GLN A 310 -29.06 -12.82 2.43
C GLN A 310 -28.94 -12.18 3.84
N VAL A 311 -27.84 -12.49 4.53
CA VAL A 311 -27.51 -11.93 5.83
C VAL A 311 -26.67 -10.67 5.70
N ALA A 312 -25.93 -10.51 4.62
CA ALA A 312 -25.10 -9.35 4.29
C ALA A 312 -25.63 -8.58 3.07
N ALA A 313 -25.62 -7.25 3.14
CA ALA A 313 -25.75 -6.38 1.96
C ALA A 313 -24.42 -6.28 1.21
N SER A 314 -23.30 -6.23 1.96
CA SER A 314 -21.95 -6.30 1.44
C SER A 314 -21.06 -7.01 2.45
N VAL A 315 -20.05 -7.72 1.94
CA VAL A 315 -19.08 -8.41 2.78
C VAL A 315 -17.75 -8.53 2.02
N SER A 316 -16.64 -8.39 2.75
CA SER A 316 -15.30 -8.48 2.21
C SER A 316 -14.35 -9.15 3.19
N ALA A 317 -13.28 -9.74 2.68
CA ALA A 317 -12.11 -10.13 3.45
C ALA A 317 -10.87 -9.59 2.76
N GLY A 318 -9.83 -9.28 3.54
CA GLY A 318 -8.60 -8.71 3.01
C GLY A 318 -7.39 -9.08 3.83
N TYR A 319 -6.26 -9.16 3.15
CA TYR A 319 -4.96 -9.42 3.73
C TYR A 319 -3.88 -8.67 2.93
N ASN A 320 -2.86 -8.16 3.60
CA ASN A 320 -1.73 -7.50 2.94
C ASN A 320 -0.45 -8.32 3.17
N ILE A 321 -0.07 -9.08 2.17
CA ILE A 321 1.12 -9.94 2.19
C ILE A 321 2.43 -9.13 2.28
N LEU A 322 2.47 -7.88 1.79
CA LEU A 322 3.68 -7.06 1.66
C LEU A 322 3.84 -6.00 2.77
N ALA A 323 3.08 -6.07 3.86
CA ALA A 323 3.34 -5.21 5.02
C ALA A 323 4.70 -5.56 5.66
N ARG A 324 5.48 -4.54 6.06
CA ARG A 324 6.82 -4.75 6.68
C ARG A 324 6.75 -5.53 7.99
N LEU A 325 5.71 -5.32 8.79
CA LEU A 325 5.47 -5.99 10.08
C LEU A 325 4.26 -6.93 9.95
N PRO A 326 4.06 -7.84 10.94
CA PRO A 326 2.83 -8.62 10.99
C PRO A 326 1.59 -7.72 10.89
N MET A 327 0.64 -8.14 10.08
CA MET A 327 -0.54 -7.36 9.71
C MET A 327 -1.83 -8.03 10.19
N LEU A 328 -2.99 -7.57 9.74
CA LEU A 328 -4.29 -8.13 10.02
C LEU A 328 -4.84 -8.87 8.80
N PHE A 329 -5.37 -10.05 9.03
CA PHE A 329 -6.38 -10.62 8.16
C PHE A 329 -7.72 -10.07 8.62
N SER A 330 -8.44 -9.39 7.75
CA SER A 330 -9.65 -8.65 8.10
C SER A 330 -10.88 -9.18 7.37
N PHE A 331 -12.00 -9.18 8.07
CA PHE A 331 -13.33 -9.29 7.47
C PHE A 331 -14.09 -8.01 7.76
N SER A 332 -14.94 -7.60 6.84
CA SER A 332 -15.81 -6.45 7.05
C SER A 332 -17.12 -6.61 6.31
N GLY A 333 -18.17 -5.95 6.76
CA GLY A 333 -19.44 -6.02 6.07
C GLY A 333 -20.55 -5.16 6.67
N THR A 334 -21.59 -5.00 5.87
CA THR A 334 -22.86 -4.36 6.23
C THR A 334 -23.93 -5.46 6.26
N PRO A 335 -24.71 -5.60 7.34
CA PRO A 335 -25.83 -6.53 7.36
C PRO A 335 -26.90 -6.17 6.33
N ALA A 336 -27.62 -7.14 5.82
CA ALA A 336 -28.74 -6.92 4.92
C ALA A 336 -29.89 -6.18 5.65
N ARG A 337 -30.77 -5.56 4.89
CA ARG A 337 -31.92 -4.85 5.47
C ARG A 337 -32.77 -5.81 6.32
N GLY A 338 -33.00 -5.44 7.59
CA GLY A 338 -33.75 -6.26 8.54
C GLY A 338 -32.92 -7.32 9.26
N ARG A 339 -31.62 -7.39 8.99
CA ARG A 339 -30.66 -8.23 9.70
C ARG A 339 -29.83 -7.41 10.69
N SER A 340 -29.38 -8.04 11.75
CA SER A 340 -28.53 -7.43 12.78
C SER A 340 -27.04 -7.63 12.47
N VAL A 341 -26.19 -6.83 13.12
CA VAL A 341 -24.73 -7.04 13.11
C VAL A 341 -24.36 -8.39 13.72
N ALA A 342 -25.08 -8.82 14.76
CA ALA A 342 -24.86 -10.11 15.41
C ALA A 342 -25.10 -11.28 14.46
N GLU A 343 -26.16 -11.26 13.65
CA GLU A 343 -26.44 -12.29 12.64
C GLU A 343 -25.33 -12.33 11.56
N LEU A 344 -24.80 -11.17 11.13
CA LEU A 344 -23.69 -11.11 10.19
C LEU A 344 -22.40 -11.64 10.81
N GLU A 345 -22.13 -11.30 12.07
CA GLU A 345 -20.97 -11.79 12.80
C GLU A 345 -21.01 -13.32 12.95
N GLU A 346 -22.15 -13.87 13.33
CA GLU A 346 -22.36 -15.31 13.45
C GLU A 346 -22.15 -16.03 12.10
N ALA A 347 -22.71 -15.49 11.03
CA ALA A 347 -22.54 -16.07 9.69
C ALA A 347 -21.06 -16.03 9.24
N LEU A 348 -20.33 -14.95 9.52
CA LEU A 348 -18.88 -14.87 9.25
C LEU A 348 -18.09 -15.89 10.09
N GLN A 349 -18.44 -16.06 11.37
CA GLN A 349 -17.79 -17.05 12.23
C GLN A 349 -18.06 -18.49 11.76
N GLN A 350 -19.23 -18.77 11.20
CA GLN A 350 -19.53 -20.07 10.58
C GLN A 350 -18.65 -20.32 9.34
N GLU A 351 -18.51 -19.35 8.45
CA GLU A 351 -17.61 -19.46 7.28
C GLU A 351 -16.14 -19.66 7.71
N ILE A 352 -15.70 -18.95 8.76
CA ILE A 352 -14.34 -19.12 9.32
C ILE A 352 -14.19 -20.53 9.92
N GLN A 353 -15.20 -21.05 10.61
CA GLN A 353 -15.16 -22.38 11.19
C GLN A 353 -15.10 -23.47 10.10
N GLU A 354 -15.83 -23.31 8.99
CA GLU A 354 -15.71 -24.20 7.84
C GLU A 354 -14.30 -24.20 7.25
N LEU A 355 -13.70 -23.02 7.06
CA LEU A 355 -12.31 -22.89 6.57
C LEU A 355 -11.28 -23.58 7.49
N ARG A 356 -11.56 -23.64 8.78
CA ARG A 356 -10.71 -24.33 9.78
C ARG A 356 -10.89 -25.85 9.77
N THR A 357 -12.01 -26.35 9.32
CA THR A 357 -12.36 -27.78 9.39
C THR A 357 -12.35 -28.49 8.04
N GLU A 358 -12.74 -27.80 6.99
CA GLU A 358 -12.90 -28.36 5.65
C GLU A 358 -11.77 -27.93 4.71
N LEU A 359 -11.51 -28.74 3.71
CA LEU A 359 -10.59 -28.40 2.62
C LEU A 359 -11.30 -27.51 1.60
N ALA A 360 -10.56 -26.54 1.06
CA ALA A 360 -11.03 -25.78 -0.09
C ALA A 360 -11.23 -26.69 -1.31
N GLY A 361 -12.28 -26.46 -2.08
CA GLY A 361 -12.55 -27.22 -3.30
C GLY A 361 -11.50 -26.95 -4.38
N GLU A 362 -11.19 -27.98 -5.18
CA GLU A 362 -10.20 -27.86 -6.26
C GLU A 362 -10.54 -26.75 -7.26
N ASP A 363 -11.82 -26.60 -7.62
CA ASP A 363 -12.28 -25.57 -8.56
C ASP A 363 -12.13 -24.17 -7.99
N GLU A 364 -12.37 -23.99 -6.68
CA GLU A 364 -12.17 -22.71 -6.00
C GLU A 364 -10.69 -22.32 -5.98
N LEU A 365 -9.79 -23.26 -5.62
CA LEU A 365 -8.35 -23.04 -5.63
C LEU A 365 -7.84 -22.71 -7.03
N ARG A 366 -8.27 -23.48 -8.03
CA ARG A 366 -7.89 -23.24 -9.44
C ARG A 366 -8.29 -21.84 -9.88
N ARG A 367 -9.51 -21.42 -9.55
CA ARG A 367 -10.01 -20.08 -9.87
C ARG A 367 -9.17 -18.99 -9.23
N VAL A 368 -8.87 -19.09 -7.94
CA VAL A 368 -8.08 -18.05 -7.21
C VAL A 368 -6.66 -17.97 -7.77
N LYS A 369 -6.02 -19.11 -8.01
CA LYS A 369 -4.68 -19.15 -8.61
C LYS A 369 -4.65 -18.53 -10.01
N ALA A 370 -5.64 -18.84 -10.84
CA ALA A 370 -5.77 -18.22 -12.16
C ALA A 370 -6.01 -16.70 -12.10
N GLN A 371 -6.80 -16.24 -11.12
CA GLN A 371 -7.03 -14.80 -10.90
C GLN A 371 -5.74 -14.08 -10.44
N ALA A 372 -4.98 -14.66 -9.53
CA ALA A 372 -3.70 -14.09 -9.10
C ALA A 372 -2.70 -13.97 -10.26
N GLU A 373 -2.62 -15.01 -11.10
CA GLU A 373 -1.82 -14.99 -12.32
C GLU A 373 -2.29 -13.91 -13.29
N ALA A 374 -3.59 -13.82 -13.58
CA ALA A 374 -4.15 -12.81 -14.46
C ALA A 374 -3.89 -11.37 -13.94
N SER A 375 -4.07 -11.14 -12.63
CA SER A 375 -3.75 -9.85 -12.02
C SER A 375 -2.30 -9.47 -12.23
N ARG A 376 -1.38 -10.42 -12.10
CA ARG A 376 0.06 -10.18 -12.34
C ARG A 376 0.34 -9.75 -13.78
N TRP A 377 -0.32 -10.37 -14.76
CA TRP A 377 -0.16 -9.96 -16.16
C TRP A 377 -0.69 -8.55 -16.41
N TYR A 378 -1.80 -8.15 -15.79
CA TYR A 378 -2.33 -6.77 -15.88
C TYR A 378 -1.39 -5.74 -15.24
N GLU A 379 -0.73 -6.08 -14.13
CA GLU A 379 0.27 -5.21 -13.52
C GLU A 379 1.45 -4.93 -14.47
N LEU A 380 1.88 -5.94 -15.24
CA LEU A 380 2.96 -5.80 -16.20
C LEU A 380 2.62 -4.89 -17.40
N ASP A 381 1.36 -4.58 -17.66
CA ASP A 381 0.97 -3.66 -18.72
C ASP A 381 1.25 -2.19 -18.38
N SER A 382 1.38 -1.86 -17.11
CA SER A 382 1.62 -0.49 -16.65
C SER A 382 3.06 -0.28 -16.17
N PHE A 383 3.78 0.67 -16.77
CA PHE A 383 5.10 1.10 -16.29
C PHE A 383 5.08 1.56 -14.83
N TYR A 384 3.99 2.26 -14.44
CA TYR A 384 3.78 2.70 -13.07
C TYR A 384 3.67 1.51 -12.10
N TYR A 385 2.82 0.52 -12.40
CA TYR A 385 2.66 -0.63 -11.52
C TYR A 385 3.89 -1.52 -11.46
N GLN A 386 4.63 -1.66 -12.56
CA GLN A 386 5.91 -2.37 -12.55
C GLN A 386 6.91 -1.72 -11.59
N ALA A 387 7.03 -0.38 -11.64
CA ALA A 387 7.89 0.38 -10.74
C ALA A 387 7.37 0.33 -9.28
N LEU A 388 6.04 0.41 -9.09
CA LEU A 388 5.38 0.33 -7.79
C LEU A 388 5.71 -0.98 -7.07
N VAL A 389 5.58 -2.13 -7.73
CA VAL A 389 5.85 -3.43 -7.12
C VAL A 389 7.31 -3.57 -6.73
N ILE A 390 8.24 -3.15 -7.60
CA ILE A 390 9.69 -3.14 -7.31
C ILE A 390 9.99 -2.27 -6.09
N GLY A 391 9.51 -1.03 -6.10
CA GLY A 391 9.77 -0.08 -5.02
C GLY A 391 9.14 -0.49 -3.68
N LEU A 392 7.93 -1.06 -3.72
CA LEU A 392 7.26 -1.60 -2.54
C LEU A 392 8.05 -2.74 -1.90
N LEU A 393 8.47 -3.75 -2.68
CA LEU A 393 9.26 -4.87 -2.20
C LEU A 393 10.55 -4.40 -1.52
N GLU A 394 11.29 -3.53 -2.16
CA GLU A 394 12.54 -2.97 -1.65
C GLU A 394 12.33 -2.12 -0.37
N SER A 395 11.22 -1.41 -0.29
CA SER A 395 10.90 -0.56 0.85
C SER A 395 10.56 -1.34 2.11
N VAL A 396 9.96 -2.52 1.97
CA VAL A 396 9.61 -3.39 3.12
C VAL A 396 10.73 -4.38 3.49
N GLY A 397 11.89 -4.30 2.79
CA GLY A 397 13.08 -5.10 3.08
C GLY A 397 13.09 -6.48 2.39
N LEU A 398 12.33 -6.62 1.32
CA LEU A 398 12.42 -7.75 0.39
C LEU A 398 13.25 -7.34 -0.84
N SER A 399 13.74 -8.35 -1.59
CA SER A 399 14.31 -8.11 -2.92
C SER A 399 13.19 -7.99 -3.96
N TRP A 400 13.39 -7.13 -4.97
CA TRP A 400 12.51 -7.05 -6.13
C TRP A 400 12.31 -8.42 -6.84
N GLN A 401 13.25 -9.34 -6.71
CA GLN A 401 13.19 -10.69 -7.30
C GLN A 401 12.03 -11.53 -6.75
N VAL A 402 11.53 -11.22 -5.54
CA VAL A 402 10.35 -11.92 -4.99
C VAL A 402 9.15 -11.85 -5.93
N GLN A 403 9.02 -10.80 -6.73
CA GLN A 403 7.95 -10.71 -7.73
C GLN A 403 8.02 -11.81 -8.80
N GLU A 404 9.20 -12.36 -9.09
CA GLU A 404 9.38 -13.38 -10.13
C GLU A 404 8.87 -14.74 -9.67
N GLU A 405 8.98 -15.05 -8.39
CA GLU A 405 8.51 -16.31 -7.81
C GLU A 405 7.05 -16.25 -7.31
N TYR A 406 6.44 -15.05 -7.21
CA TYR A 406 5.13 -14.87 -6.58
C TYR A 406 4.04 -15.78 -7.17
N VAL A 407 3.91 -15.83 -8.50
CA VAL A 407 2.89 -16.64 -9.18
C VAL A 407 3.11 -18.13 -8.90
N GLU A 408 4.36 -18.59 -8.93
CA GLU A 408 4.68 -20.00 -8.66
C GLU A 408 4.39 -20.36 -7.20
N ARG A 409 4.74 -19.49 -6.25
CA ARG A 409 4.39 -19.69 -4.83
C ARG A 409 2.88 -19.77 -4.60
N ILE A 410 2.10 -18.93 -5.29
CA ILE A 410 0.64 -19.02 -5.24
C ILE A 410 0.15 -20.34 -5.84
N ARG A 411 0.75 -20.82 -6.94
CA ARG A 411 0.40 -22.11 -7.57
C ARG A 411 0.69 -23.31 -6.66
N GLU A 412 1.78 -23.25 -5.88
CA GLU A 412 2.19 -24.30 -4.95
C GLU A 412 1.26 -24.43 -3.73
N VAL A 413 0.48 -23.40 -3.37
CA VAL A 413 -0.42 -23.46 -2.20
C VAL A 413 -1.43 -24.58 -2.32
N THR A 414 -1.54 -25.42 -1.27
CA THR A 414 -2.49 -26.56 -1.22
C THR A 414 -3.74 -26.23 -0.39
N ALA A 415 -4.79 -27.05 -0.51
CA ALA A 415 -5.99 -26.93 0.30
C ALA A 415 -5.70 -27.16 1.79
N GLU A 416 -4.77 -28.07 2.10
CA GLU A 416 -4.29 -28.33 3.46
C GLU A 416 -3.62 -27.11 4.06
N GLN A 417 -2.76 -26.44 3.32
CA GLN A 417 -2.06 -25.22 3.74
C GLN A 417 -3.06 -24.09 4.02
N VAL A 418 -4.06 -23.91 3.16
CA VAL A 418 -5.15 -22.91 3.38
C VAL A 418 -5.89 -23.21 4.69
N ARG A 419 -6.26 -24.46 4.94
CA ARG A 419 -6.90 -24.88 6.18
C ARG A 419 -5.97 -24.69 7.40
N GLU A 420 -4.69 -24.98 7.24
CA GLU A 420 -3.70 -24.85 8.32
C GLU A 420 -3.55 -23.38 8.75
N VAL A 421 -3.41 -22.43 7.81
CA VAL A 421 -3.33 -21.00 8.17
C VAL A 421 -4.64 -20.49 8.76
N ALA A 422 -5.81 -20.97 8.29
CA ALA A 422 -7.09 -20.66 8.90
C ALA A 422 -7.16 -21.14 10.35
N ARG A 423 -6.71 -22.36 10.63
CA ARG A 423 -6.62 -22.91 12.00
C ARG A 423 -5.66 -22.15 12.90
N LYS A 424 -4.51 -21.74 12.36
CA LYS A 424 -3.45 -21.09 13.10
C LYS A 424 -3.76 -19.63 13.44
N TYR A 425 -4.31 -18.89 12.49
CA TYR A 425 -4.43 -17.43 12.60
C TYR A 425 -5.83 -16.92 12.86
N LEU A 426 -6.89 -17.62 12.40
CA LEU A 426 -8.26 -17.15 12.60
C LEU A 426 -8.87 -17.76 13.89
N GLN A 427 -8.25 -17.43 15.04
CA GLN A 427 -8.63 -17.95 16.35
C GLN A 427 -9.41 -16.90 17.16
N ASP A 428 -10.37 -17.33 17.96
CA ASP A 428 -11.20 -16.42 18.76
C ASP A 428 -10.39 -15.63 19.79
N ASP A 429 -9.36 -16.22 20.39
CA ASP A 429 -8.51 -15.57 21.38
C ASP A 429 -7.67 -14.41 20.83
N VAL A 430 -7.48 -14.35 19.51
CA VAL A 430 -6.75 -13.26 18.83
C VAL A 430 -7.67 -12.36 18.03
N LEU A 431 -8.99 -12.55 18.11
CA LEU A 431 -9.98 -11.76 17.40
C LEU A 431 -10.18 -10.39 18.03
N THR A 432 -10.19 -9.36 17.20
CA THR A 432 -10.67 -8.01 17.55
C THR A 432 -11.89 -7.70 16.71
N VAL A 433 -13.00 -7.35 17.37
CA VAL A 433 -14.28 -7.00 16.74
C VAL A 433 -14.54 -5.52 16.91
N VAL A 434 -14.95 -4.86 15.84
CA VAL A 434 -15.41 -3.47 15.89
C VAL A 434 -16.76 -3.37 15.18
N GLU A 435 -17.72 -2.84 15.92
CA GLU A 435 -19.07 -2.59 15.45
C GLU A 435 -19.32 -1.09 15.35
N LEU A 436 -19.75 -0.62 14.18
CA LEU A 436 -20.32 0.70 14.01
C LEU A 436 -21.83 0.62 14.29
N GLU A 437 -22.26 1.23 15.40
CA GLU A 437 -23.67 1.42 15.76
C GLU A 437 -24.13 2.78 15.23
N PRO A 438 -25.06 2.82 14.27
CA PRO A 438 -25.51 4.07 13.68
C PRO A 438 -26.32 4.91 14.67
N LEU A 439 -25.91 6.15 14.88
CA LEU A 439 -26.75 7.19 15.47
C LEU A 439 -27.59 7.87 14.39
N PRO A 440 -28.71 8.48 14.74
CA PRO A 440 -29.52 9.26 13.82
C PRO A 440 -28.70 10.35 13.13
N LEU A 441 -28.93 10.54 11.84
CA LEU A 441 -28.34 11.66 11.10
C LEU A 441 -29.04 12.95 11.59
N GLU A 442 -28.27 13.98 11.91
CA GLU A 442 -28.82 15.28 12.24
C GLU A 442 -29.60 15.84 11.03
N ALA A 443 -30.81 16.38 11.30
CA ALA A 443 -31.64 16.97 10.26
C ALA A 443 -30.91 18.19 9.66
N GLY A 444 -30.35 18.04 8.45
CA GLY A 444 -29.55 19.05 7.75
C GLY A 444 -28.13 18.66 7.41
N ALA A 445 -27.58 17.57 7.95
CA ALA A 445 -26.22 17.07 7.65
C ALA A 445 -26.07 16.41 6.27
N GLY A 446 -27.13 16.37 5.45
CA GLY A 446 -27.14 15.73 4.14
C GLY A 446 -26.40 16.46 3.02
N ARG A 447 -25.62 17.50 3.29
CA ARG A 447 -24.65 18.02 2.35
C ARG A 447 -23.29 17.36 2.65
N GLN A 448 -23.01 16.27 1.95
CA GLN A 448 -21.62 15.85 1.79
C GLN A 448 -20.80 17.10 1.40
N ARG A 449 -19.87 17.50 2.26
CA ARG A 449 -18.88 18.50 1.86
C ARG A 449 -18.23 17.95 0.60
N ALA A 450 -18.29 18.69 -0.49
CA ALA A 450 -17.57 18.35 -1.69
C ALA A 450 -16.09 18.21 -1.32
N ALA A 451 -15.43 17.19 -1.86
CA ALA A 451 -14.00 17.04 -1.69
C ALA A 451 -13.34 18.39 -2.05
N PRO A 452 -12.38 18.88 -1.26
CA PRO A 452 -11.70 20.12 -1.57
C PRO A 452 -11.08 20.01 -2.97
N GLU A 453 -11.38 20.95 -3.87
CA GLU A 453 -10.86 20.99 -5.25
C GLU A 453 -9.34 21.19 -5.33
N GLY A 454 -8.62 21.12 -4.21
CA GLY A 454 -7.17 21.32 -4.09
C GLY A 454 -6.36 20.06 -3.84
N GLY A 455 -6.99 18.91 -3.55
CA GLY A 455 -6.26 17.67 -3.27
C GLY A 455 -5.68 17.04 -4.55
N ARG A 456 -4.52 17.50 -5.03
CA ARG A 456 -3.78 16.88 -6.14
C ARG A 456 -3.27 15.47 -5.83
N HIS A 457 -3.45 14.99 -4.61
CA HIS A 457 -2.86 13.76 -4.07
C HIS A 457 -3.88 12.65 -3.75
N ALA A 458 -5.15 12.81 -4.12
CA ALA A 458 -6.19 11.83 -3.84
C ALA A 458 -6.61 11.10 -5.12
N ARG A 459 -5.86 10.05 -5.53
CA ARG A 459 -6.42 8.88 -6.24
C ARG A 459 -5.41 7.75 -6.31
#